data_833a9b3cb42a78b3212ff5eab605e3f5
#
_entry.id   833a9b3cb42a78b3212ff5eab605e3f5
#
_cell.length_a   1.000
_cell.length_b   1.000
_cell.length_c   1.000
_cell.angle_alpha   90.00
_cell.angle_beta   90.00
_cell.angle_gamma   90.00
#
_symmetry.space_group_name_H-M   'P 1'
#
loop_
_entity.id
_entity.type
_entity.pdbx_description
1 polymer ?
#
loop_
_entity_poly.entity_id
_entity_poly.type
_entity_poly.pdbx_seq_one_letter_code
_entity_poly.pdbx_strand_id
1 'polypeptide(L)'
;AKAKLEKAQANQSDLKMADQYTLLSPVFPEKSTGRRKALALWITDRSNPLTARVAANHIWARHFHNPLVSSVADFGRNGKTPTHPELLDWLANELMDSGWNMKHMHRLMVTSQAYKQTSAFADNTQAQVLDPENQLLGRMNTGRMEAEVIRDSIIQLSGRLNQQMKGQELENDQALSTFRRSIYYSIYPEDGGKSKFAELFDAPDSLDCYRRTRTIIPQQALALTNSEIIHQAASSMEKEIWAQVFEATSHHEKNDAFIHRAFKKVLGRSPLPAEVATCKTYLANADIASRESMLRALLNHNDFVTIR
;
A
#
# COMPACT_ATOMS: atom_id res chain seq x y z
N ALA A 1 58.73 10.41 14.18
CA ALA A 1 58.90 9.24 13.32
C ALA A 1 59.79 8.17 13.99
N LYS A 2 61.03 8.48 14.46
CA LYS A 2 61.93 7.53 15.12
C LYS A 2 61.30 6.82 16.32
N ALA A 3 60.68 7.54 17.25
CA ALA A 3 60.04 6.95 18.45
C ALA A 3 58.84 6.02 18.11
N LYS A 4 58.13 6.24 17.01
CA LYS A 4 57.06 5.34 16.52
C LYS A 4 57.66 4.08 15.89
N LEU A 5 58.77 4.21 15.21
CA LEU A 5 59.49 3.06 14.60
C LEU A 5 60.07 2.17 15.67
N GLU A 6 60.74 2.73 16.70
CA GLU A 6 61.31 1.99 17.83
C GLU A 6 60.20 1.25 18.63
N LYS A 7 59.06 1.87 18.82
CA LYS A 7 57.93 1.24 19.49
C LYS A 7 57.30 0.12 18.64
N ALA A 8 57.25 0.28 17.32
CA ALA A 8 56.78 -0.76 16.40
C ALA A 8 57.76 -1.94 16.35
N GLN A 9 59.08 -1.68 16.36
CA GLN A 9 60.13 -2.71 16.40
C GLN A 9 60.16 -3.46 17.73
N ALA A 10 59.96 -2.76 18.86
CA ALA A 10 59.82 -3.40 20.17
C ALA A 10 58.60 -4.31 20.25
N ASN A 11 57.48 -3.89 19.72
CA ASN A 11 56.28 -4.73 19.63
C ASN A 11 56.41 -5.93 18.70
N GLN A 12 57.25 -5.84 17.68
CA GLN A 12 57.50 -6.94 16.72
C GLN A 12 58.45 -8.03 17.32
N SER A 13 59.26 -7.66 18.30
CA SER A 13 60.16 -8.59 19.01
C SER A 13 59.52 -9.27 20.22
N ASP A 14 58.34 -8.85 20.64
CA ASP A 14 57.61 -9.46 21.74
C ASP A 14 56.71 -10.59 21.26
N LEU A 15 57.30 -11.79 21.21
CA LEU A 15 56.62 -13.03 20.78
C LEU A 15 55.38 -13.37 21.62
N LYS A 16 55.23 -12.81 22.83
CA LYS A 16 54.01 -13.00 23.66
C LYS A 16 52.84 -12.20 23.16
N MET A 17 53.05 -11.12 22.40
CA MET A 17 51.99 -10.35 21.78
C MET A 17 51.52 -10.98 20.45
N ALA A 18 52.33 -11.80 19.79
CA ALA A 18 51.98 -12.47 18.52
C ALA A 18 50.93 -13.58 18.71
N ASP A 19 50.83 -14.14 19.93
CA ASP A 19 49.84 -15.19 20.24
C ASP A 19 48.50 -14.64 20.77
N GLN A 20 48.40 -13.33 21.00
CA GLN A 20 47.14 -12.71 21.37
C GLN A 20 46.34 -12.34 20.13
N TYR A 21 45.55 -13.29 19.65
CA TYR A 21 44.58 -13.02 18.59
C TYR A 21 43.49 -12.10 19.11
N THR A 22 43.42 -10.90 18.57
CA THR A 22 42.26 -10.03 18.82
C THR A 22 41.08 -10.61 18.03
N LEU A 23 40.12 -11.16 18.75
CA LEU A 23 38.89 -11.68 18.13
C LEU A 23 38.18 -10.57 17.37
N LEU A 24 37.88 -10.81 16.10
CA LEU A 24 37.12 -9.90 15.23
C LEU A 24 35.68 -9.75 15.66
N SER A 25 35.16 -10.68 16.45
CA SER A 25 33.80 -10.66 16.95
C SER A 25 33.77 -11.06 18.43
N PRO A 26 32.75 -10.62 19.18
CA PRO A 26 32.55 -11.08 20.56
C PRO A 26 32.43 -12.62 20.59
N VAL A 27 33.05 -13.26 21.61
CA VAL A 27 32.83 -14.69 21.88
C VAL A 27 31.41 -14.85 22.38
N PHE A 28 30.60 -15.52 21.58
CA PHE A 28 29.22 -15.85 21.99
C PHE A 28 29.23 -17.11 22.87
N PRO A 29 28.37 -17.18 23.88
CA PRO A 29 28.25 -18.37 24.72
C PRO A 29 27.85 -19.59 23.88
N GLU A 30 28.47 -20.77 24.13
CA GLU A 30 28.11 -22.02 23.47
C GLU A 30 26.68 -22.46 23.74
N LYS A 31 26.11 -22.03 24.88
CA LYS A 31 24.73 -22.33 25.26
C LYS A 31 23.87 -21.08 25.17
N SER A 32 22.60 -21.28 24.80
CA SER A 32 21.62 -20.18 24.76
C SER A 32 21.49 -19.50 26.12
N THR A 33 21.67 -18.17 26.14
CA THR A 33 21.47 -17.35 27.34
C THR A 33 20.00 -17.04 27.62
N GLY A 34 19.06 -17.45 26.77
CA GLY A 34 17.64 -17.17 26.89
C GLY A 34 17.24 -15.72 26.52
N ARG A 35 18.18 -14.86 26.12
CA ARG A 35 17.91 -13.43 25.83
C ARG A 35 16.83 -13.25 24.76
N ARG A 36 16.85 -14.04 23.67
CA ARG A 36 15.84 -13.97 22.60
C ARG A 36 14.46 -14.33 23.13
N LYS A 37 14.36 -15.35 23.98
CA LYS A 37 13.10 -15.74 24.64
C LYS A 37 12.61 -14.64 25.58
N ALA A 38 13.49 -14.08 26.39
CA ALA A 38 13.14 -12.97 27.29
C ALA A 38 12.64 -11.75 26.51
N LEU A 39 13.30 -11.38 25.41
CA LEU A 39 12.85 -10.29 24.55
C LEU A 39 11.47 -10.59 23.92
N ALA A 40 11.26 -11.79 23.42
CA ALA A 40 9.99 -12.20 22.83
C ALA A 40 8.85 -12.13 23.86
N LEU A 41 9.08 -12.61 25.08
CA LEU A 41 8.11 -12.52 26.17
C LEU A 41 7.81 -11.07 26.55
N TRP A 42 8.84 -10.20 26.60
CA TRP A 42 8.65 -8.79 26.88
C TRP A 42 7.86 -8.06 25.79
N ILE A 43 8.14 -8.35 24.49
CA ILE A 43 7.39 -7.77 23.37
C ILE A 43 5.90 -8.13 23.46
N THR A 44 5.59 -9.37 23.82
CA THR A 44 4.21 -9.86 23.89
C THR A 44 3.55 -9.69 25.25
N ASP A 45 4.25 -9.12 26.22
CA ASP A 45 3.72 -8.87 27.54
C ASP A 45 2.62 -7.83 27.49
N ARG A 46 1.51 -8.10 28.17
CA ARG A 46 0.37 -7.18 28.24
C ARG A 46 0.71 -5.84 28.91
N SER A 47 1.72 -5.83 29.78
CA SER A 47 2.22 -4.62 30.43
C SER A 47 3.13 -3.77 29.53
N ASN A 48 3.54 -4.29 28.35
CA ASN A 48 4.33 -3.53 27.40
C ASN A 48 3.50 -2.38 26.80
N PRO A 49 3.87 -1.11 27.05
CA PRO A 49 3.01 0.01 26.66
C PRO A 49 3.03 0.31 25.16
N LEU A 50 3.94 -0.29 24.40
CA LEU A 50 4.18 0.11 23.00
C LEU A 50 3.65 -0.87 21.98
N THR A 51 3.83 -2.17 22.17
CA THR A 51 3.58 -3.16 21.11
C THR A 51 2.15 -3.06 20.56
N ALA A 52 1.14 -3.03 21.43
CA ALA A 52 -0.25 -2.96 20.99
C ALA A 52 -0.60 -1.59 20.38
N ARG A 53 -0.06 -0.48 20.93
CA ARG A 53 -0.27 0.86 20.37
C ARG A 53 0.33 1.00 18.98
N VAL A 54 1.55 0.51 18.78
CA VAL A 54 2.22 0.52 17.47
C VAL A 54 1.41 -0.29 16.46
N ALA A 55 1.00 -1.51 16.82
CA ALA A 55 0.20 -2.36 15.95
C ALA A 55 -1.15 -1.71 15.59
N ALA A 56 -1.87 -1.16 16.58
CA ALA A 56 -3.14 -0.48 16.37
C ALA A 56 -2.97 0.76 15.46
N ASN A 57 -1.91 1.54 15.65
CA ASN A 57 -1.61 2.72 14.82
C ASN A 57 -1.33 2.33 13.35
N HIS A 58 -0.59 1.24 13.12
CA HIS A 58 -0.35 0.74 11.76
C HIS A 58 -1.63 0.24 11.07
N ILE A 59 -2.48 -0.51 11.80
CA ILE A 59 -3.77 -0.96 11.26
C ILE A 59 -4.65 0.24 10.94
N TRP A 60 -4.74 1.20 11.86
CA TRP A 60 -5.48 2.46 11.67
C TRP A 60 -5.03 3.22 10.44
N ALA A 61 -3.70 3.43 10.28
CA ALA A 61 -3.13 4.16 9.15
C ALA A 61 -3.47 3.54 7.79
N ARG A 62 -3.62 2.22 7.72
CA ARG A 62 -4.03 1.50 6.49
C ARG A 62 -5.48 1.74 6.12
N HIS A 63 -6.37 1.92 7.11
CA HIS A 63 -7.78 2.16 6.88
C HIS A 63 -8.13 3.65 6.72
N PHE A 64 -7.56 4.50 7.57
CA PHE A 64 -7.90 5.93 7.59
C PHE A 64 -6.89 6.82 6.87
N HIS A 65 -5.86 6.24 6.26
CA HIS A 65 -4.81 6.90 5.48
C HIS A 65 -3.92 7.88 6.26
N ASN A 66 -4.33 8.31 7.46
CA ASN A 66 -3.55 9.12 8.39
C ASN A 66 -3.39 8.35 9.70
N PRO A 67 -2.15 8.14 10.21
CA PRO A 67 -1.94 7.47 11.48
C PRO A 67 -2.36 8.37 12.65
N LEU A 68 -2.77 7.76 13.77
CA LEU A 68 -3.03 8.49 15.01
C LEU A 68 -1.75 9.10 15.60
N VAL A 69 -0.62 8.40 15.42
CA VAL A 69 0.73 8.89 15.70
C VAL A 69 1.48 9.00 14.40
N SER A 70 1.78 10.22 13.96
CA SER A 70 2.40 10.48 12.65
C SER A 70 3.84 9.99 12.56
N SER A 71 4.57 9.90 13.67
CA SER A 71 5.88 9.26 13.77
C SER A 71 5.73 7.74 13.92
N VAL A 72 5.27 7.05 12.88
CA VAL A 72 4.87 5.63 12.90
C VAL A 72 5.96 4.67 13.38
N ALA A 73 7.23 5.04 13.23
CA ALA A 73 8.40 4.26 13.66
C ALA A 73 8.98 4.73 15.01
N ASP A 74 8.50 5.83 15.56
CA ASP A 74 9.02 6.41 16.81
C ASP A 74 7.88 6.81 17.77
N PHE A 75 7.69 5.97 18.77
CA PHE A 75 6.79 6.19 19.90
C PHE A 75 7.56 6.60 21.16
N GLY A 76 8.84 6.94 21.01
CA GLY A 76 9.71 7.38 22.08
C GLY A 76 9.61 8.88 22.36
N ARG A 77 10.63 9.40 23.06
CA ARG A 77 10.67 10.82 23.47
C ARG A 77 10.70 11.82 22.33
N ASN A 78 11.22 11.43 21.17
CA ASN A 78 11.29 12.26 19.97
C ASN A 78 10.08 12.04 19.04
N GLY A 79 9.21 11.09 19.37
CA GLY A 79 7.98 10.80 18.63
C GLY A 79 6.95 11.92 18.79
N LYS A 80 5.98 11.93 17.90
CA LYS A 80 4.85 12.86 17.94
C LYS A 80 3.78 12.36 18.91
N THR A 81 3.08 13.29 19.55
CA THR A 81 1.91 12.98 20.37
C THR A 81 0.78 12.44 19.49
N PRO A 82 0.01 11.45 19.97
CA PRO A 82 -1.18 10.98 19.28
C PRO A 82 -2.20 12.12 19.10
N THR A 83 -2.89 12.16 17.95
CA THR A 83 -4.02 13.08 17.75
C THR A 83 -5.21 12.72 18.64
N HIS A 84 -5.41 11.42 18.91
CA HIS A 84 -6.47 10.89 19.77
C HIS A 84 -5.89 9.85 20.73
N PRO A 85 -5.28 10.26 21.85
CA PRO A 85 -4.59 9.34 22.76
C PRO A 85 -5.52 8.29 23.37
N GLU A 86 -6.71 8.68 23.79
CA GLU A 86 -7.70 7.76 24.39
C GLU A 86 -8.19 6.71 23.38
N LEU A 87 -8.39 7.09 22.12
CA LEU A 87 -8.74 6.17 21.04
C LEU A 87 -7.62 5.17 20.76
N LEU A 88 -6.37 5.64 20.73
CA LEU A 88 -5.21 4.77 20.53
C LEU A 88 -5.10 3.75 21.65
N ASP A 89 -5.29 4.17 22.89
CA ASP A 89 -5.22 3.31 24.06
C ASP A 89 -6.37 2.30 24.10
N TRP A 90 -7.57 2.73 23.71
CA TRP A 90 -8.71 1.84 23.59
C TRP A 90 -8.50 0.77 22.51
N LEU A 91 -8.03 1.18 21.31
CA LEU A 91 -7.72 0.25 20.22
C LEU A 91 -6.61 -0.73 20.60
N ALA A 92 -5.60 -0.28 21.35
CA ALA A 92 -4.53 -1.14 21.82
C ALA A 92 -5.03 -2.19 22.82
N ASN A 93 -5.90 -1.79 23.77
CA ASN A 93 -6.53 -2.71 24.70
C ASN A 93 -7.45 -3.71 23.98
N GLU A 94 -8.27 -3.25 23.04
CA GLU A 94 -9.15 -4.09 22.24
C GLU A 94 -8.39 -5.17 21.45
N LEU A 95 -7.23 -4.79 20.88
CA LEU A 95 -6.35 -5.75 20.20
C LEU A 95 -5.84 -6.83 21.15
N MET A 96 -5.41 -6.46 22.35
CA MET A 96 -4.95 -7.42 23.36
C MET A 96 -6.09 -8.27 23.91
N ASP A 97 -7.25 -7.68 24.19
CA ASP A 97 -8.42 -8.37 24.76
C ASP A 97 -9.05 -9.37 23.78
N SER A 98 -8.99 -9.05 22.47
CA SER A 98 -9.41 -9.98 21.42
C SER A 98 -8.41 -11.11 21.15
N GLY A 99 -7.35 -11.25 21.95
CA GLY A 99 -6.28 -12.25 21.76
C GLY A 99 -5.39 -11.92 20.54
N TRP A 100 -5.10 -10.66 20.31
CA TRP A 100 -4.31 -10.18 19.16
C TRP A 100 -4.97 -10.51 17.81
N ASN A 101 -6.29 -10.49 17.76
CA ASN A 101 -7.06 -10.82 16.56
C ASN A 101 -7.12 -9.64 15.58
N MET A 102 -6.22 -9.62 14.62
CA MET A 102 -6.16 -8.56 13.61
C MET A 102 -7.44 -8.46 12.77
N LYS A 103 -8.10 -9.59 12.44
CA LYS A 103 -9.37 -9.56 11.70
C LYS A 103 -10.49 -8.87 12.47
N HIS A 104 -10.50 -9.03 13.79
CA HIS A 104 -11.42 -8.30 14.67
C HIS A 104 -11.19 -6.80 14.56
N MET A 105 -9.93 -6.34 14.65
CA MET A 105 -9.56 -4.93 14.52
C MET A 105 -9.95 -4.36 13.15
N HIS A 106 -9.66 -5.07 12.06
CA HIS A 106 -10.08 -4.63 10.73
C HIS A 106 -11.60 -4.47 10.65
N ARG A 107 -12.37 -5.46 11.12
CA ARG A 107 -13.83 -5.39 11.14
C ARG A 107 -14.33 -4.20 11.95
N LEU A 108 -13.80 -4.00 13.15
CA LEU A 108 -14.15 -2.90 14.04
C LEU A 108 -13.98 -1.54 13.34
N MET A 109 -12.83 -1.32 12.71
CA MET A 109 -12.53 -0.07 12.01
C MET A 109 -13.43 0.15 10.80
N VAL A 110 -13.57 -0.82 9.89
CA VAL A 110 -14.34 -0.63 8.64
C VAL A 110 -15.87 -0.58 8.87
N THR A 111 -16.36 -1.05 10.01
CA THR A 111 -17.78 -0.94 10.36
C THR A 111 -18.09 0.31 11.18
N SER A 112 -17.10 1.08 11.59
CA SER A 112 -17.28 2.33 12.36
C SER A 112 -18.00 3.41 11.55
N GLN A 113 -18.68 4.32 12.24
CA GLN A 113 -19.31 5.47 11.59
C GLN A 113 -18.28 6.41 10.95
N ALA A 114 -17.11 6.57 11.59
CA ALA A 114 -16.03 7.39 11.05
C ALA A 114 -15.53 6.87 9.69
N TYR A 115 -15.41 5.54 9.53
CA TYR A 115 -15.00 4.93 8.25
C TYR A 115 -16.06 5.07 7.16
N LYS A 116 -17.34 5.07 7.51
CA LYS A 116 -18.48 5.15 6.58
C LYS A 116 -18.81 6.57 6.14
N GLN A 117 -18.11 7.56 6.65
CA GLN A 117 -18.35 8.96 6.24
C GLN A 117 -17.91 9.17 4.78
N THR A 118 -18.60 10.09 4.12
CA THR A 118 -18.15 10.56 2.79
C THR A 118 -16.79 11.24 2.88
N SER A 119 -15.98 11.10 1.85
CA SER A 119 -14.72 11.85 1.70
C SER A 119 -14.92 13.24 1.07
N ALA A 120 -16.10 13.49 0.48
CA ALA A 120 -16.42 14.79 -0.08
C ALA A 120 -16.52 15.87 1.02
N PHE A 121 -16.05 17.06 0.71
CA PHE A 121 -16.35 18.21 1.56
C PHE A 121 -17.86 18.44 1.52
N ALA A 122 -18.49 18.46 2.70
CA ALA A 122 -19.78 19.12 2.79
C ALA A 122 -19.59 20.62 2.50
N ASP A 123 -20.64 21.31 2.04
CA ASP A 123 -20.60 22.78 1.81
C ASP A 123 -20.39 23.59 3.10
N ASN A 124 -19.65 23.02 4.04
CA ASN A 124 -19.37 23.60 5.34
C ASN A 124 -17.97 24.20 5.36
N THR A 125 -17.88 25.44 4.89
CA THR A 125 -16.65 26.24 4.92
C THR A 125 -16.02 26.37 6.30
N GLN A 126 -16.81 26.30 7.37
CA GLN A 126 -16.33 26.40 8.75
C GLN A 126 -15.49 25.18 9.17
N ALA A 127 -15.92 23.98 8.83
CA ALA A 127 -15.13 22.76 9.11
C ALA A 127 -13.82 22.75 8.34
N GLN A 128 -13.81 23.25 7.11
CA GLN A 128 -12.57 23.38 6.31
C GLN A 128 -11.55 24.35 6.90
N VAL A 129 -12.05 25.42 7.54
CA VAL A 129 -11.20 26.42 8.18
C VAL A 129 -10.67 25.92 9.55
N LEU A 130 -11.51 25.24 10.31
CA LEU A 130 -11.18 24.80 11.68
C LEU A 130 -10.29 23.54 11.68
N ASP A 131 -10.50 22.61 10.75
CA ASP A 131 -9.76 21.35 10.65
C ASP A 131 -9.41 21.01 9.19
N PRO A 132 -8.53 21.77 8.56
CA PRO A 132 -8.17 21.57 7.14
C PRO A 132 -7.53 20.21 6.90
N GLU A 133 -6.77 19.70 7.85
CA GLU A 133 -6.08 18.41 7.79
C GLU A 133 -6.96 17.21 8.17
N ASN A 134 -8.22 17.46 8.53
CA ASN A 134 -9.17 16.46 8.96
C ASN A 134 -8.67 15.58 10.11
N GLN A 135 -8.00 16.19 11.07
CA GLN A 135 -7.51 15.49 12.27
C GLN A 135 -8.64 14.97 13.14
N LEU A 136 -9.77 15.69 13.18
CA LEU A 136 -10.96 15.34 13.95
C LEU A 136 -11.88 14.34 13.24
N LEU A 137 -11.50 13.85 12.07
CA LEU A 137 -12.25 12.86 11.29
C LEU A 137 -13.69 13.31 10.96
N GLY A 138 -13.89 14.58 10.64
CA GLY A 138 -15.16 15.14 10.20
C GLY A 138 -15.64 14.61 8.83
N ARG A 139 -14.75 13.97 8.09
CA ARG A 139 -14.97 13.23 6.82
C ARG A 139 -14.02 12.06 6.73
N MET A 140 -14.23 11.15 5.78
CA MET A 140 -13.25 10.14 5.48
C MET A 140 -12.04 10.74 4.76
N ASN A 141 -10.83 10.33 5.12
CA ASN A 141 -9.63 10.75 4.41
C ASN A 141 -9.54 10.03 3.05
N THR A 142 -9.13 10.74 2.03
CA THR A 142 -8.80 10.11 0.75
C THR A 142 -7.38 9.56 0.79
N GLY A 143 -7.18 8.39 0.22
CA GLY A 143 -5.88 7.75 0.14
C GLY A 143 -5.56 7.28 -1.28
N ARG A 144 -4.33 7.52 -1.75
CA ARG A 144 -3.87 6.90 -2.98
C ARG A 144 -3.64 5.40 -2.74
N MET A 145 -4.04 4.57 -3.69
CA MET A 145 -3.77 3.13 -3.65
C MET A 145 -2.26 2.87 -3.66
N GLU A 146 -1.84 1.85 -2.95
CA GLU A 146 -0.47 1.35 -2.99
C GLU A 146 -0.20 0.63 -4.32
N ALA A 147 1.06 0.57 -4.73
CA ALA A 147 1.50 -0.02 -6.00
C ALA A 147 0.94 -1.44 -6.23
N GLU A 148 0.99 -2.25 -5.19
CA GLU A 148 0.51 -3.63 -5.20
C GLU A 148 -1.00 -3.69 -5.42
N VAL A 149 -1.74 -2.76 -4.80
CA VAL A 149 -3.21 -2.68 -4.94
C VAL A 149 -3.59 -2.22 -6.34
N ILE A 150 -2.89 -1.22 -6.91
CA ILE A 150 -3.13 -0.73 -8.28
C ILE A 150 -2.95 -1.89 -9.27
N ARG A 151 -1.81 -2.59 -9.21
CA ARG A 151 -1.54 -3.72 -10.11
C ARG A 151 -2.59 -4.83 -9.97
N ASP A 152 -2.84 -5.28 -8.73
CA ASP A 152 -3.78 -6.37 -8.48
C ASP A 152 -5.21 -5.99 -8.87
N SER A 153 -5.61 -4.72 -8.71
CA SER A 153 -6.91 -4.21 -9.17
C SER A 153 -7.06 -4.25 -10.68
N ILE A 154 -6.03 -3.84 -11.43
CA ILE A 154 -6.03 -3.93 -12.91
C ILE A 154 -6.23 -5.37 -13.36
N ILE A 155 -5.48 -6.31 -12.77
CA ILE A 155 -5.57 -7.73 -13.12
C ILE A 155 -6.93 -8.31 -12.69
N GLN A 156 -7.44 -7.92 -11.51
CA GLN A 156 -8.76 -8.35 -11.02
C GLN A 156 -9.88 -7.88 -11.95
N LEU A 157 -9.83 -6.62 -12.39
CA LEU A 157 -10.82 -6.05 -13.32
C LEU A 157 -10.82 -6.77 -14.67
N SER A 158 -9.67 -7.29 -15.11
CA SER A 158 -9.55 -8.12 -16.30
C SER A 158 -10.07 -9.56 -16.13
N GLY A 159 -10.47 -9.94 -14.90
CA GLY A 159 -10.91 -11.31 -14.58
C GLY A 159 -9.76 -12.34 -14.49
N ARG A 160 -8.49 -11.90 -14.52
CA ARG A 160 -7.32 -12.80 -14.64
C ARG A 160 -6.54 -12.99 -13.34
N LEU A 161 -6.92 -12.33 -12.24
CA LEU A 161 -6.17 -12.41 -10.98
C LEU A 161 -6.16 -13.83 -10.42
N ASN A 162 -4.98 -14.41 -10.31
CA ASN A 162 -4.78 -15.70 -9.67
C ASN A 162 -4.73 -15.52 -8.16
N GLN A 163 -5.77 -16.01 -7.47
CA GLN A 163 -5.93 -15.93 -6.02
C GLN A 163 -5.30 -17.11 -5.27
N GLN A 164 -4.61 -18.01 -5.97
CA GLN A 164 -3.97 -19.17 -5.34
C GLN A 164 -3.05 -18.72 -4.18
N MET A 165 -3.26 -19.34 -3.03
CA MET A 165 -2.44 -19.12 -1.83
C MET A 165 -1.24 -20.05 -1.83
N LYS A 166 -0.16 -19.63 -1.12
CA LYS A 166 1.09 -20.39 -0.96
C LYS A 166 1.91 -20.48 -2.25
N GLY A 167 3.02 -21.16 -2.19
CA GLY A 167 4.01 -21.28 -3.25
C GLY A 167 5.25 -20.43 -2.96
N GLN A 168 6.22 -20.51 -3.83
CA GLN A 168 7.46 -19.74 -3.75
C GLN A 168 7.23 -18.28 -4.16
N GLU A 169 8.11 -17.41 -3.77
CA GLU A 169 8.19 -16.03 -4.26
C GLU A 169 8.44 -16.01 -5.77
N LEU A 170 8.07 -14.92 -6.39
CA LEU A 170 8.21 -14.69 -7.81
C LEU A 170 9.23 -13.59 -8.06
N GLU A 171 9.99 -13.74 -9.13
CA GLU A 171 10.92 -12.73 -9.59
C GLU A 171 10.20 -11.49 -10.13
N ASN A 172 10.76 -10.32 -9.88
CA ASN A 172 10.15 -9.03 -10.20
C ASN A 172 10.02 -8.75 -11.71
N ASP A 173 10.84 -9.36 -12.55
CA ASP A 173 10.76 -9.27 -14.01
C ASP A 173 9.48 -9.94 -14.57
N GLN A 174 8.92 -10.89 -13.82
CA GLN A 174 7.68 -11.60 -14.17
C GLN A 174 6.41 -10.82 -13.78
N ALA A 175 6.52 -9.67 -13.15
CA ALA A 175 5.38 -8.95 -12.59
C ALA A 175 4.33 -8.51 -13.63
N LEU A 176 4.70 -8.34 -14.90
CA LEU A 176 3.78 -7.98 -15.98
C LEU A 176 3.33 -9.20 -16.82
N SER A 177 3.99 -10.35 -16.68
CA SER A 177 3.68 -11.58 -17.44
C SER A 177 2.87 -12.59 -16.64
N THR A 178 2.89 -12.53 -15.32
CA THR A 178 2.13 -13.41 -14.44
C THR A 178 0.97 -12.67 -13.76
N PHE A 179 -0.10 -13.41 -13.45
CA PHE A 179 -1.31 -12.84 -12.86
C PHE A 179 -1.47 -13.19 -11.37
N ARG A 180 -0.42 -13.62 -10.71
CA ARG A 180 -0.44 -13.81 -9.26
C ARG A 180 -0.49 -12.48 -8.53
N ARG A 181 -1.03 -12.50 -7.30
CA ARG A 181 -1.10 -11.32 -6.43
C ARG A 181 0.28 -10.74 -6.16
N SER A 182 0.34 -9.44 -6.07
CA SER A 182 1.59 -8.68 -5.85
C SER A 182 2.32 -9.05 -4.56
N ILE A 183 1.62 -9.60 -3.57
CA ILE A 183 2.22 -10.08 -2.31
C ILE A 183 3.24 -11.21 -2.49
N TYR A 184 3.27 -11.87 -3.65
CA TYR A 184 4.20 -12.98 -3.93
C TYR A 184 5.48 -12.55 -4.64
N TYR A 185 5.66 -11.28 -4.94
CA TYR A 185 6.88 -10.77 -5.54
C TYR A 185 7.91 -10.39 -4.49
N SER A 186 9.16 -10.71 -4.76
CA SER A 186 10.29 -10.39 -3.90
C SER A 186 10.47 -8.89 -3.71
N ILE A 187 10.90 -8.48 -2.52
CA ILE A 187 11.33 -7.11 -2.22
C ILE A 187 12.68 -7.20 -1.54
N TYR A 188 13.74 -6.69 -2.19
CA TYR A 188 15.09 -6.63 -1.64
C TYR A 188 15.79 -5.32 -2.05
N PRO A 189 16.88 -4.90 -1.37
CA PRO A 189 17.47 -3.57 -1.55
C PRO A 189 18.28 -3.41 -2.84
N GLU A 190 18.73 -4.50 -3.46
CA GLU A 190 19.54 -4.47 -4.67
C GLU A 190 18.72 -4.08 -5.91
N ASP A 191 19.41 -3.77 -7.00
CA ASP A 191 18.78 -3.49 -8.30
C ASP A 191 17.93 -4.69 -8.75
N GLY A 192 16.73 -4.42 -9.25
CA GLY A 192 15.74 -5.46 -9.55
C GLY A 192 14.92 -5.94 -8.35
N GLY A 193 15.21 -5.47 -7.14
CA GLY A 193 14.49 -5.84 -5.91
C GLY A 193 13.03 -5.38 -5.85
N LYS A 194 12.55 -4.67 -6.88
CA LYS A 194 11.15 -4.26 -7.08
C LYS A 194 10.81 -4.39 -8.57
N SER A 195 9.56 -4.69 -8.89
CA SER A 195 9.14 -4.59 -10.29
C SER A 195 9.10 -3.12 -10.73
N LYS A 196 9.47 -2.84 -12.00
CA LYS A 196 9.46 -1.47 -12.54
C LYS A 196 8.10 -0.77 -12.41
N PHE A 197 7.01 -1.52 -12.55
CA PHE A 197 5.67 -0.98 -12.34
C PHE A 197 5.43 -0.59 -10.87
N ALA A 198 5.81 -1.47 -9.94
CA ALA A 198 5.67 -1.20 -8.51
C ALA A 198 6.55 -0.04 -8.05
N GLU A 199 7.79 0.05 -8.54
CA GLU A 199 8.71 1.16 -8.26
C GLU A 199 8.12 2.50 -8.70
N LEU A 200 7.48 2.55 -9.87
CA LEU A 200 6.83 3.74 -10.40
C LEU A 200 5.66 4.24 -9.52
N PHE A 201 5.00 3.34 -8.80
CA PHE A 201 3.87 3.62 -7.91
C PHE A 201 4.23 3.55 -6.43
N ASP A 202 5.45 3.94 -6.08
CA ASP A 202 5.91 4.06 -4.69
C ASP A 202 5.88 2.73 -3.91
N ALA A 203 6.32 1.63 -4.52
CA ALA A 203 6.50 0.36 -3.82
C ALA A 203 7.37 0.55 -2.57
N PRO A 204 7.16 -0.25 -1.51
CA PRO A 204 7.88 -0.09 -0.26
C PRO A 204 9.38 -0.24 -0.47
N ASP A 205 10.14 0.51 0.32
CA ASP A 205 11.54 0.22 0.51
C ASP A 205 11.70 -1.02 1.39
N SER A 206 12.63 -1.92 1.04
CA SER A 206 12.87 -3.14 1.81
C SER A 206 13.39 -2.87 3.23
N LEU A 207 14.06 -1.73 3.43
CA LEU A 207 14.61 -1.31 4.72
C LEU A 207 13.62 -0.43 5.51
N ASP A 208 12.61 0.16 4.84
CA ASP A 208 11.66 1.09 5.44
C ASP A 208 10.19 0.75 5.03
N CYS A 209 9.88 -0.54 4.97
CA CYS A 209 8.61 -1.06 4.43
C CYS A 209 7.35 -0.62 5.22
N TYR A 210 7.49 -0.19 6.46
CA TYR A 210 6.41 0.37 7.27
C TYR A 210 6.01 1.79 6.85
N ARG A 211 6.89 2.51 6.15
CA ARG A 211 6.65 3.85 5.65
C ARG A 211 6.32 3.80 4.16
N ARG A 212 5.20 4.39 3.78
CA ARG A 212 4.79 4.52 2.38
C ARG A 212 4.95 5.97 1.94
N THR A 213 5.72 6.18 0.88
CA THR A 213 5.76 7.44 0.15
C THR A 213 4.54 7.55 -0.77
N ARG A 214 4.22 8.74 -1.21
CA ARG A 214 3.15 8.99 -2.18
C ARG A 214 3.62 10.09 -3.11
N THR A 215 4.01 9.72 -4.31
CA THR A 215 4.40 10.65 -5.35
C THR A 215 3.32 10.77 -6.42
N ILE A 216 3.26 11.88 -7.09
CA ILE A 216 2.43 12.10 -8.27
C ILE A 216 3.37 12.58 -9.37
N ILE A 217 3.69 11.69 -10.31
CA ILE A 217 4.59 11.96 -11.41
C ILE A 217 3.91 11.61 -12.75
N PRO A 218 4.23 12.34 -13.84
CA PRO A 218 3.62 12.09 -15.15
C PRO A 218 3.81 10.66 -15.68
N GLN A 219 4.90 10.01 -15.31
CA GLN A 219 5.21 8.64 -15.71
C GLN A 219 4.17 7.61 -15.21
N GLN A 220 3.52 7.88 -14.07
CA GLN A 220 2.44 7.02 -13.57
C GLN A 220 1.23 7.05 -14.51
N ALA A 221 0.83 8.24 -15.00
CA ALA A 221 -0.24 8.38 -15.97
C ALA A 221 0.12 7.72 -17.31
N LEU A 222 1.37 7.85 -17.77
CA LEU A 222 1.85 7.18 -18.97
C LEU A 222 1.81 5.65 -18.82
N ALA A 223 2.17 5.12 -17.66
CA ALA A 223 2.09 3.68 -17.39
C ALA A 223 0.65 3.17 -17.38
N LEU A 224 -0.29 3.94 -16.77
CA LEU A 224 -1.73 3.62 -16.74
C LEU A 224 -2.43 3.79 -18.11
N THR A 225 -1.75 4.36 -19.08
CA THR A 225 -2.28 4.49 -20.45
C THR A 225 -1.68 3.46 -21.40
N ASN A 226 -0.35 3.22 -21.30
CA ASN A 226 0.42 2.57 -22.35
C ASN A 226 1.00 1.20 -22.00
N SER A 227 0.94 0.77 -20.71
CA SER A 227 1.51 -0.53 -20.36
C SER A 227 0.65 -1.69 -20.91
N GLU A 228 1.31 -2.78 -21.26
CA GLU A 228 0.69 -3.99 -21.81
C GLU A 228 -0.42 -4.52 -20.89
N ILE A 229 -0.21 -4.49 -19.58
CA ILE A 229 -1.20 -4.93 -18.58
C ILE A 229 -2.52 -4.13 -18.68
N ILE A 230 -2.43 -2.84 -18.99
CA ILE A 230 -3.58 -1.94 -19.16
C ILE A 230 -4.32 -2.26 -20.47
N HIS A 231 -3.59 -2.46 -21.57
CA HIS A 231 -4.20 -2.84 -22.84
C HIS A 231 -4.94 -4.18 -22.76
N GLN A 232 -4.30 -5.17 -22.14
CA GLN A 232 -4.92 -6.48 -21.92
C GLN A 232 -6.13 -6.41 -20.99
N ALA A 233 -6.07 -5.59 -19.95
CA ALA A 233 -7.20 -5.40 -19.04
C ALA A 233 -8.37 -4.71 -19.75
N ALA A 234 -8.11 -3.66 -20.53
CA ALA A 234 -9.14 -2.95 -21.28
C ALA A 234 -9.84 -3.87 -22.29
N SER A 235 -9.06 -4.69 -23.03
CA SER A 235 -9.62 -5.65 -23.99
C SER A 235 -10.47 -6.73 -23.30
N SER A 236 -10.01 -7.27 -22.17
CA SER A 236 -10.79 -8.26 -21.41
C SER A 236 -12.09 -7.67 -20.85
N MET A 237 -12.02 -6.46 -20.28
CA MET A 237 -13.20 -5.76 -19.76
C MET A 237 -14.19 -5.37 -20.85
N GLU A 238 -13.71 -4.92 -22.01
CA GLU A 238 -14.57 -4.59 -23.15
C GLU A 238 -15.43 -5.78 -23.54
N LYS A 239 -14.82 -6.93 -23.76
CA LYS A 239 -15.53 -8.17 -24.12
C LYS A 239 -16.56 -8.57 -23.08
N GLU A 240 -16.19 -8.51 -21.80
CA GLU A 240 -17.08 -8.86 -20.70
C GLU A 240 -18.27 -7.91 -20.61
N ILE A 241 -18.02 -6.58 -20.59
CA ILE A 241 -19.07 -5.57 -20.45
C ILE A 241 -19.97 -5.57 -21.68
N TRP A 242 -19.39 -5.66 -22.89
CA TRP A 242 -20.15 -5.67 -24.12
C TRP A 242 -21.07 -6.89 -24.25
N ALA A 243 -20.62 -8.06 -23.83
CA ALA A 243 -21.45 -9.25 -23.77
C ALA A 243 -22.69 -9.09 -22.85
N GLN A 244 -22.54 -8.31 -21.74
CA GLN A 244 -23.62 -8.06 -20.78
C GLN A 244 -24.65 -7.03 -21.25
N VAL A 245 -24.34 -6.23 -22.28
CA VAL A 245 -25.27 -5.21 -22.81
C VAL A 245 -25.96 -5.67 -24.10
N PHE A 246 -25.81 -6.94 -24.45
CA PHE A 246 -26.33 -7.52 -25.71
C PHE A 246 -27.85 -7.44 -25.82
N GLU A 247 -28.59 -7.41 -24.72
CA GLU A 247 -30.06 -7.39 -24.69
C GLU A 247 -30.66 -6.02 -25.05
N ALA A 248 -29.87 -4.95 -25.16
CA ALA A 248 -30.36 -3.64 -25.55
C ALA A 248 -30.72 -3.60 -27.05
N THR A 249 -31.80 -2.94 -27.42
CA THR A 249 -32.42 -2.99 -28.74
C THR A 249 -31.71 -2.12 -29.78
N SER A 250 -31.09 -1.03 -29.38
CA SER A 250 -30.38 -0.10 -30.29
C SER A 250 -28.90 0.03 -29.93
N HIS A 251 -28.07 0.40 -30.92
CA HIS A 251 -26.64 0.65 -30.72
C HIS A 251 -26.40 1.80 -29.71
N HIS A 252 -27.26 2.80 -29.72
CA HIS A 252 -27.18 3.94 -28.81
C HIS A 252 -27.46 3.53 -27.35
N GLU A 253 -28.48 2.71 -27.12
CA GLU A 253 -28.78 2.14 -25.80
C GLU A 253 -27.67 1.22 -25.31
N LYS A 254 -27.03 0.43 -26.22
CA LYS A 254 -25.87 -0.40 -25.89
C LYS A 254 -24.69 0.43 -25.41
N ASN A 255 -24.39 1.53 -26.10
CA ASN A 255 -23.30 2.42 -25.67
C ASN A 255 -23.58 3.09 -24.33
N ASP A 256 -24.83 3.49 -24.07
CA ASP A 256 -25.25 4.08 -22.80
C ASP A 256 -25.08 3.06 -21.65
N ALA A 257 -25.60 1.88 -21.81
CA ALA A 257 -25.44 0.79 -20.86
C ALA A 257 -23.97 0.41 -20.63
N PHE A 258 -23.15 0.42 -21.70
CA PHE A 258 -21.71 0.18 -21.60
C PHE A 258 -21.01 1.23 -20.75
N ILE A 259 -21.29 2.53 -20.98
CA ILE A 259 -20.72 3.62 -20.20
C ILE A 259 -21.03 3.44 -18.72
N HIS A 260 -22.29 3.24 -18.35
CA HIS A 260 -22.70 3.07 -16.97
C HIS A 260 -22.02 1.86 -16.28
N ARG A 261 -21.95 0.72 -16.99
CA ARG A 261 -21.28 -0.49 -16.47
C ARG A 261 -19.77 -0.30 -16.34
N ALA A 262 -19.14 0.37 -17.30
CA ALA A 262 -17.72 0.65 -17.29
C ALA A 262 -17.32 1.52 -16.08
N PHE A 263 -18.06 2.62 -15.84
CA PHE A 263 -17.83 3.48 -14.67
C PHE A 263 -18.02 2.71 -13.36
N LYS A 264 -19.11 1.95 -13.25
CA LYS A 264 -19.38 1.16 -12.05
C LYS A 264 -18.31 0.10 -11.80
N LYS A 265 -17.82 -0.58 -12.86
CA LYS A 265 -16.80 -1.61 -12.77
C LYS A 265 -15.43 -1.03 -12.43
N VAL A 266 -15.01 0.05 -13.08
CA VAL A 266 -13.66 0.59 -12.94
C VAL A 266 -13.56 1.57 -11.77
N LEU A 267 -14.53 2.48 -11.63
CA LEU A 267 -14.49 3.57 -10.63
C LEU A 267 -15.38 3.33 -9.41
N GLY A 268 -16.17 2.25 -9.40
CA GLY A 268 -17.06 1.92 -8.27
C GLY A 268 -18.26 2.85 -8.12
N ARG A 269 -18.48 3.79 -9.04
CA ARG A 269 -19.56 4.78 -8.99
C ARG A 269 -20.30 4.89 -10.33
N SER A 270 -21.46 5.52 -10.29
CA SER A 270 -22.16 5.94 -11.51
C SER A 270 -21.45 7.15 -12.14
N PRO A 271 -21.49 7.27 -13.48
CA PRO A 271 -20.98 8.47 -14.15
C PRO A 271 -21.84 9.69 -13.86
N LEU A 272 -21.22 10.87 -13.83
CA LEU A 272 -21.92 12.14 -13.77
C LEU A 272 -22.59 12.46 -15.13
N PRO A 273 -23.65 13.30 -15.18
CA PRO A 273 -24.29 13.66 -16.45
C PRO A 273 -23.33 14.20 -17.52
N ALA A 274 -22.36 15.02 -17.13
CA ALA A 274 -21.34 15.54 -18.03
C ALA A 274 -20.39 14.45 -18.56
N GLU A 275 -20.01 13.49 -17.72
CA GLU A 275 -19.19 12.34 -18.12
C GLU A 275 -19.94 11.47 -19.12
N VAL A 276 -21.25 11.21 -18.89
CA VAL A 276 -22.08 10.47 -19.83
C VAL A 276 -22.16 11.19 -21.16
N ALA A 277 -22.39 12.49 -21.19
CA ALA A 277 -22.47 13.27 -22.44
C ALA A 277 -21.16 13.20 -23.24
N THR A 278 -20.02 13.37 -22.58
CA THR A 278 -18.68 13.27 -23.19
C THR A 278 -18.45 11.86 -23.77
N CYS A 279 -18.73 10.83 -23.00
CA CYS A 279 -18.55 9.44 -23.45
C CYS A 279 -19.49 9.08 -24.59
N LYS A 280 -20.76 9.54 -24.58
CA LYS A 280 -21.70 9.35 -25.70
C LYS A 280 -21.20 9.97 -26.99
N THR A 281 -20.69 11.18 -26.93
CA THR A 281 -20.10 11.87 -28.09
C THR A 281 -18.90 11.08 -28.64
N TYR A 282 -18.03 10.62 -27.76
CA TYR A 282 -16.87 9.82 -28.16
C TYR A 282 -17.24 8.45 -28.76
N LEU A 283 -18.26 7.80 -28.22
CA LEU A 283 -18.72 6.48 -28.65
C LEU A 283 -19.82 6.51 -29.75
N ALA A 284 -20.14 7.66 -30.34
CA ALA A 284 -21.23 7.78 -31.31
C ALA A 284 -21.09 6.80 -32.51
N ASN A 285 -19.87 6.61 -33.00
CA ASN A 285 -19.51 5.68 -34.06
C ASN A 285 -18.46 4.66 -33.57
N ALA A 286 -18.61 4.18 -32.35
CA ALA A 286 -17.57 3.41 -31.67
C ALA A 286 -17.46 1.99 -32.23
N ASP A 287 -16.24 1.61 -32.48
CA ASP A 287 -15.77 0.24 -32.64
C ASP A 287 -15.23 -0.32 -31.31
N ILE A 288 -14.68 -1.52 -31.37
CA ILE A 288 -14.03 -2.17 -30.22
C ILE A 288 -12.88 -1.31 -29.69
N ALA A 289 -12.05 -0.76 -30.56
CA ALA A 289 -10.87 0.02 -30.19
C ALA A 289 -11.25 1.30 -29.43
N SER A 290 -12.35 1.94 -29.82
CA SER A 290 -12.90 3.11 -29.13
C SER A 290 -13.36 2.78 -27.71
N ARG A 291 -14.07 1.66 -27.52
CA ARG A 291 -14.51 1.20 -26.20
C ARG A 291 -13.34 0.81 -25.30
N GLU A 292 -12.33 0.11 -25.85
CA GLU A 292 -11.09 -0.20 -25.12
C GLU A 292 -10.34 1.08 -24.71
N SER A 293 -10.31 2.10 -25.59
CA SER A 293 -9.67 3.38 -25.29
C SER A 293 -10.39 4.14 -24.17
N MET A 294 -11.73 4.11 -24.14
CA MET A 294 -12.50 4.67 -23.04
C MET A 294 -12.17 3.95 -21.71
N LEU A 295 -12.07 2.63 -21.71
CA LEU A 295 -11.71 1.86 -20.52
C LEU A 295 -10.29 2.20 -20.02
N ARG A 296 -9.32 2.40 -20.93
CA ARG A 296 -7.97 2.87 -20.57
C ARG A 296 -8.02 4.28 -19.96
N ALA A 297 -8.85 5.16 -20.49
CA ALA A 297 -9.04 6.48 -19.90
C ALA A 297 -9.60 6.40 -18.48
N LEU A 298 -10.55 5.49 -18.20
CA LEU A 298 -11.07 5.24 -16.86
C LEU A 298 -10.02 4.64 -15.92
N LEU A 299 -9.16 3.72 -16.39
CA LEU A 299 -8.05 3.19 -15.60
C LEU A 299 -6.99 4.24 -15.27
N ASN A 300 -6.89 5.31 -16.06
CA ASN A 300 -6.02 6.47 -15.79
C ASN A 300 -6.74 7.60 -15.03
N HIS A 301 -8.01 7.42 -14.71
CA HIS A 301 -8.78 8.42 -13.96
C HIS A 301 -8.31 8.47 -12.51
N ASN A 302 -8.29 9.66 -11.91
CA ASN A 302 -7.85 9.84 -10.52
C ASN A 302 -8.69 9.02 -9.53
N ASP A 303 -9.98 8.82 -9.79
CA ASP A 303 -10.85 8.00 -8.94
C ASP A 303 -10.46 6.53 -8.95
N PHE A 304 -9.80 6.02 -10.00
CA PHE A 304 -9.30 4.65 -10.03
C PHE A 304 -8.15 4.41 -9.05
N VAL A 305 -7.23 5.37 -8.95
CA VAL A 305 -6.04 5.25 -8.08
C VAL A 305 -6.24 5.81 -6.67
N THR A 306 -7.44 6.34 -6.38
CA THR A 306 -7.75 6.99 -5.10
C THR A 306 -8.90 6.25 -4.41
N ILE A 307 -8.67 5.82 -3.18
CA ILE A 307 -9.70 5.30 -2.27
C ILE A 307 -10.39 6.51 -1.63
N ARG A 308 -11.72 6.54 -1.75
CA ARG A 308 -12.56 7.61 -1.23
C ARG A 308 -13.60 7.06 -0.28
#